data_949571ead0882d240b638843037fe534
#
_entry.id   949571ead0882d240b638843037fe534
#
_cell.length_a   1.000
_cell.length_b   1.000
_cell.length_c   1.000
_cell.angle_alpha   90.00
_cell.angle_beta   90.00
_cell.angle_gamma   90.00
#
_symmetry.space_group_name_H-M   'P 1'
#
loop_
_entity.id
_entity.type
_entity.pdbx_description
1 polymer ?
#
loop_
_entity_poly.entity_id
_entity_poly.type
_entity_poly.pdbx_seq_one_letter_code
_entity_poly.pdbx_strand_id
1 'polypeptide(L)'
;VMGTNIRFETDREDTTLLHTNVILTPGRANSVNLELEGTNSAGDFGAAVSTSYQNRNLFHGGELFSVTLRGAYEAIKGLNGYSDQDYIEYSIETGITFPDFKFPFLSSKFRQKAQATSEVSLMFDSQDRPEFHRRVVTGTWRYRWNRMSRKRQHKVDLLDLNYVFMPWISETFRKLYLEDPESRNAILRYNYENLFIMKWGYNFTYSSQPLNGAASN
;
A
#
# COMPACT_ATOMS: atom_id res chain seq x y z
N VAL A 1 0.25 -20.06 -8.06
CA VAL A 1 0.32 -21.09 -9.10
C VAL A 1 0.31 -20.37 -10.44
N MET A 2 1.31 -20.59 -11.29
CA MET A 2 1.40 -19.99 -12.64
C MET A 2 0.60 -20.78 -13.68
N GLY A 3 0.39 -22.06 -13.44
CA GLY A 3 -0.39 -22.91 -14.35
C GLY A 3 -0.94 -24.12 -13.62
N THR A 4 -2.09 -24.58 -14.09
CA THR A 4 -2.70 -25.83 -13.63
C THR A 4 -3.03 -26.66 -14.87
N ASN A 5 -2.51 -27.88 -14.92
CA ASN A 5 -2.84 -28.84 -15.96
C ASN A 5 -3.55 -30.02 -15.29
N ILE A 6 -4.75 -30.30 -15.76
CA ILE A 6 -5.57 -31.41 -15.23
C ILE A 6 -5.67 -32.45 -16.32
N ARG A 7 -5.22 -33.68 -16.03
CA ARG A 7 -5.32 -34.84 -16.94
C ARG A 7 -6.23 -35.88 -16.30
N PHE A 8 -7.12 -36.40 -17.10
CA PHE A 8 -8.01 -37.47 -16.73
C PHE A 8 -7.58 -38.73 -17.49
N GLU A 9 -7.41 -39.82 -16.79
CA GLU A 9 -7.08 -41.12 -17.35
C GLU A 9 -8.05 -42.13 -16.77
N THR A 10 -8.69 -42.96 -17.64
CA THR A 10 -9.55 -44.07 -17.20
C THR A 10 -8.71 -45.17 -16.60
N ASP A 11 -9.16 -45.76 -15.49
CA ASP A 11 -8.50 -46.90 -14.90
C ASP A 11 -8.51 -48.10 -15.91
N ARG A 12 -7.40 -48.85 -15.92
CA ARG A 12 -7.25 -49.99 -16.85
C ARG A 12 -8.03 -51.21 -16.43
N GLU A 13 -8.29 -51.36 -15.13
CA GLU A 13 -8.98 -52.50 -14.55
C GLU A 13 -10.46 -52.24 -14.37
N ASP A 14 -10.83 -51.01 -14.04
CA ASP A 14 -12.22 -50.57 -13.85
C ASP A 14 -12.50 -49.29 -14.62
N THR A 15 -13.15 -49.39 -15.78
CA THR A 15 -13.52 -48.27 -16.66
C THR A 15 -14.53 -47.29 -16.05
N THR A 16 -15.09 -47.61 -14.87
CA THR A 16 -15.96 -46.70 -14.13
C THR A 16 -15.18 -45.74 -13.24
N LEU A 17 -13.88 -45.96 -13.05
CA LEU A 17 -13.00 -45.15 -12.24
C LEU A 17 -12.19 -44.16 -13.15
N LEU A 18 -12.03 -42.94 -12.66
CA LEU A 18 -11.27 -41.91 -13.35
C LEU A 18 -10.10 -41.45 -12.46
N HIS A 19 -8.90 -41.63 -12.94
CA HIS A 19 -7.72 -41.06 -12.32
C HIS A 19 -7.55 -39.61 -12.74
N THR A 20 -7.48 -38.69 -11.77
CA THR A 20 -7.28 -37.28 -12.03
C THR A 20 -5.88 -36.87 -11.56
N ASN A 21 -5.03 -36.50 -12.51
CA ASN A 21 -3.70 -35.95 -12.25
C ASN A 21 -3.76 -34.44 -12.35
N VAL A 22 -3.56 -33.76 -11.21
CA VAL A 22 -3.50 -32.30 -11.13
C VAL A 22 -2.04 -31.87 -11.03
N ILE A 23 -1.49 -31.33 -12.11
CA ILE A 23 -0.12 -30.84 -12.16
C ILE A 23 -0.16 -29.33 -11.92
N LEU A 24 0.44 -28.89 -10.81
CA LEU A 24 0.54 -27.48 -10.45
C LEU A 24 1.93 -26.99 -10.74
N THR A 25 2.02 -25.90 -11.51
CA THR A 25 3.29 -25.18 -11.71
C THR A 25 3.38 -24.06 -10.68
N PRO A 26 4.27 -24.14 -9.67
CA PRO A 26 4.42 -23.09 -8.68
C PRO A 26 4.97 -21.83 -9.33
N GLY A 27 4.45 -20.67 -8.94
CA GLY A 27 5.02 -19.38 -9.29
C GLY A 27 6.27 -19.08 -8.45
N ARG A 28 7.03 -18.08 -8.85
CA ARG A 28 8.16 -17.60 -8.05
C ARG A 28 7.64 -17.06 -6.72
N ALA A 29 8.19 -17.54 -5.61
CA ALA A 29 7.80 -17.07 -4.28
C ALA A 29 8.27 -15.64 -4.03
N ASN A 30 9.45 -15.30 -4.54
CA ASN A 30 10.08 -13.99 -4.35
C ASN A 30 10.09 -13.18 -5.62
N SER A 31 9.90 -11.87 -5.50
CA SER A 31 10.12 -10.90 -6.57
C SER A 31 10.75 -9.64 -6.00
N VAL A 32 11.63 -9.03 -6.80
CA VAL A 32 12.25 -7.74 -6.52
C VAL A 32 12.00 -6.85 -7.72
N ASN A 33 11.53 -5.63 -7.48
CA ASN A 33 11.43 -4.58 -8.49
C ASN A 33 12.35 -3.43 -8.11
N LEU A 34 12.96 -2.83 -9.11
CA LEU A 34 13.71 -1.59 -9.01
C LEU A 34 13.10 -0.58 -9.98
N GLU A 35 12.83 0.62 -9.49
CA GLU A 35 12.24 1.71 -10.25
C GLU A 35 13.08 2.97 -10.08
N LEU A 36 13.36 3.63 -11.19
CA LEU A 36 14.09 4.90 -11.24
C LEU A 36 13.17 5.95 -11.86
N GLU A 37 13.03 7.08 -11.20
CA GLU A 37 12.21 8.20 -11.65
C GLU A 37 13.07 9.45 -11.80
N GLY A 38 12.84 10.23 -12.85
CA GLY A 38 13.31 11.60 -12.99
C GLY A 38 12.13 12.55 -12.92
N THR A 39 12.22 13.61 -12.14
CA THR A 39 11.16 14.62 -12.00
C THR A 39 11.66 15.99 -12.40
N ASN A 40 10.74 16.82 -12.90
CA ASN A 40 10.97 18.23 -13.14
C ASN A 40 9.71 19.00 -12.71
N SER A 41 9.81 19.70 -11.60
CA SER A 41 8.71 20.46 -11.00
C SER A 41 9.04 21.94 -11.05
N ALA A 42 8.37 22.69 -11.93
CA ALA A 42 8.55 24.15 -12.07
C ALA A 42 10.00 24.62 -12.31
N GLY A 43 10.84 23.75 -12.92
CA GLY A 43 12.25 24.05 -13.19
C GLY A 43 13.22 23.43 -12.16
N ASP A 44 12.72 22.83 -11.09
CA ASP A 44 13.50 22.04 -10.15
C ASP A 44 13.62 20.61 -10.64
N PHE A 45 14.85 20.11 -10.67
CA PHE A 45 15.15 18.75 -11.13
C PHE A 45 15.31 17.82 -9.95
N GLY A 46 14.67 16.68 -10.05
CA GLY A 46 14.76 15.64 -9.04
C GLY A 46 14.96 14.25 -9.62
N ALA A 47 15.35 13.35 -8.76
CA ALA A 47 15.45 11.93 -9.05
C ALA A 47 14.96 11.13 -7.85
N ALA A 48 14.32 10.01 -8.12
CA ALA A 48 13.93 9.07 -7.10
C ALA A 48 14.30 7.64 -7.48
N VAL A 49 14.58 6.84 -6.48
CA VAL A 49 14.81 5.41 -6.61
C VAL A 49 13.90 4.69 -5.64
N SER A 50 13.21 3.67 -6.13
CA SER A 50 12.46 2.77 -5.26
C SER A 50 12.85 1.31 -5.52
N THR A 51 12.86 0.52 -4.47
CA THR A 51 13.01 -0.92 -4.57
C THR A 51 11.94 -1.60 -3.74
N SER A 52 11.30 -2.60 -4.32
CA SER A 52 10.29 -3.38 -3.63
C SER A 52 10.64 -4.86 -3.66
N TYR A 53 10.54 -5.50 -2.51
CA TYR A 53 10.65 -6.94 -2.33
C TYR A 53 9.30 -7.50 -1.95
N GLN A 54 8.91 -8.62 -2.56
CA GLN A 54 7.70 -9.36 -2.21
C GLN A 54 8.01 -10.83 -2.04
N ASN A 55 7.42 -11.43 -1.00
CA ASN A 55 7.39 -12.88 -0.78
C ASN A 55 5.94 -13.33 -0.69
N ARG A 56 5.57 -14.34 -1.49
CA ARG A 56 4.18 -14.81 -1.65
C ARG A 56 3.83 -16.04 -0.85
N ASN A 57 4.64 -16.43 0.09
CA ASN A 57 4.38 -17.61 0.91
C ASN A 57 5.23 -17.60 2.18
N LEU A 58 5.24 -16.47 2.90
CA LEU A 58 6.16 -16.23 4.01
C LEU A 58 6.01 -17.28 5.12
N PHE A 59 4.79 -17.64 5.48
CA PHE A 59 4.47 -18.60 6.53
C PHE A 59 3.86 -19.90 5.97
N HIS A 60 4.03 -20.18 4.68
CA HIS A 60 3.50 -21.37 3.98
C HIS A 60 1.96 -21.43 3.90
N GLY A 61 1.26 -20.33 4.16
CA GLY A 61 -0.20 -20.22 4.07
C GLY A 61 -0.68 -19.34 2.89
N GLY A 62 0.24 -18.94 1.99
CA GLY A 62 -0.07 -18.12 0.83
C GLY A 62 -0.15 -16.63 1.17
N GLU A 63 0.46 -16.20 2.26
CA GLU A 63 0.56 -14.79 2.64
C GLU A 63 1.45 -14.03 1.65
N LEU A 64 1.07 -12.80 1.39
CA LEU A 64 1.90 -11.86 0.64
C LEU A 64 2.56 -10.87 1.61
N PHE A 65 3.85 -10.99 1.74
CA PHE A 65 4.68 -10.02 2.45
C PHE A 65 5.34 -9.07 1.45
N SER A 66 5.39 -7.80 1.75
CA SER A 66 6.04 -6.79 0.94
C SER A 66 6.82 -5.80 1.79
N VAL A 67 7.96 -5.37 1.24
CA VAL A 67 8.74 -4.25 1.75
C VAL A 67 9.09 -3.36 0.57
N THR A 68 8.85 -2.06 0.70
CA THR A 68 9.22 -1.05 -0.29
C THR A 68 10.08 0.00 0.38
N LEU A 69 11.22 0.30 -0.22
CA LEU A 69 12.12 1.38 0.16
C LEU A 69 12.11 2.41 -0.97
N ARG A 70 11.97 3.68 -0.63
CA ARG A 70 12.05 4.78 -1.58
C ARG A 70 12.99 5.85 -1.04
N GLY A 71 13.81 6.41 -1.92
CA GLY A 71 14.59 7.62 -1.69
C GLY A 71 14.37 8.58 -2.84
N ALA A 72 14.19 9.87 -2.54
CA ALA A 72 14.03 10.92 -3.52
C ALA A 72 14.88 12.13 -3.14
N TYR A 73 15.39 12.80 -4.16
CA TYR A 73 16.16 14.03 -4.06
C TYR A 73 15.65 15.01 -5.11
N GLU A 74 15.47 16.27 -4.73
CA GLU A 74 15.10 17.34 -5.64
C GLU A 74 15.91 18.60 -5.31
N ALA A 75 16.58 19.15 -6.32
CA ALA A 75 17.33 20.39 -6.20
C ALA A 75 16.39 21.58 -6.35
N ILE A 76 16.10 22.26 -5.24
CA ILE A 76 15.17 23.41 -5.22
C ILE A 76 15.96 24.68 -5.54
N LYS A 77 15.49 25.44 -6.52
CA LYS A 77 16.09 26.71 -6.94
C LYS A 77 15.12 27.87 -6.71
N GLY A 78 15.64 28.99 -6.25
CA GLY A 78 14.91 30.25 -6.25
C GLY A 78 13.91 30.45 -5.11
N LEU A 79 13.96 29.71 -4.04
CA LEU A 79 13.21 30.01 -2.82
C LEU A 79 13.78 31.25 -2.14
N ASN A 80 13.01 32.36 -2.13
CA ASN A 80 13.40 33.60 -1.48
C ASN A 80 13.63 33.39 0.04
N GLY A 81 14.84 33.67 0.51
CA GLY A 81 15.21 33.52 1.93
C GLY A 81 15.82 32.16 2.30
N TYR A 82 15.97 31.28 1.34
CA TYR A 82 16.63 29.99 1.48
C TYR A 82 17.72 29.87 0.43
N SER A 83 18.97 29.72 0.84
CA SER A 83 20.09 29.49 -0.07
C SER A 83 20.29 27.99 -0.28
N ASP A 84 20.13 27.55 -1.51
CA ASP A 84 20.54 26.24 -2.05
C ASP A 84 20.34 25.05 -1.10
N GLN A 85 19.10 24.90 -0.62
CA GLN A 85 18.75 23.75 0.19
C GLN A 85 17.89 22.78 -0.61
N ASP A 86 18.27 21.52 -0.57
CA ASP A 86 17.66 20.46 -1.34
C ASP A 86 16.49 19.82 -0.58
N TYR A 87 15.58 19.21 -1.31
CA TYR A 87 14.55 18.34 -0.79
C TYR A 87 15.05 16.89 -0.79
N ILE A 88 14.99 16.28 0.37
CA ILE A 88 15.32 14.87 0.54
C ILE A 88 14.12 14.15 1.15
N GLU A 89 13.74 13.04 0.54
CA GLU A 89 12.69 12.16 1.02
C GLU A 89 13.21 10.73 1.10
N TYR A 90 12.87 10.04 2.17
CA TYR A 90 13.04 8.60 2.25
C TYR A 90 11.85 7.96 2.96
N SER A 91 11.41 6.84 2.44
CA SER A 91 10.31 6.10 3.03
C SER A 91 10.59 4.59 3.05
N ILE A 92 10.02 3.95 4.04
CA ILE A 92 9.93 2.50 4.15
C ILE A 92 8.49 2.12 4.39
N GLU A 93 7.98 1.23 3.56
CA GLU A 93 6.67 0.63 3.72
C GLU A 93 6.83 -0.88 3.85
N THR A 94 6.19 -1.48 4.83
CA THR A 94 6.11 -2.92 4.99
C THR A 94 4.66 -3.34 5.16
N GLY A 95 4.29 -4.46 4.55
CA GLY A 95 2.93 -4.95 4.60
C GLY A 95 2.85 -6.46 4.55
N ILE A 96 1.80 -6.99 5.16
CA ILE A 96 1.47 -8.39 5.05
C ILE A 96 -0.02 -8.54 4.75
N THR A 97 -0.34 -9.34 3.72
CA THR A 97 -1.69 -9.70 3.34
C THR A 97 -1.90 -11.18 3.58
N PHE A 98 -2.85 -11.52 4.40
CA PHE A 98 -3.30 -12.89 4.65
C PHE A 98 -4.46 -13.23 3.72
N PRO A 99 -4.47 -14.42 3.08
CA PRO A 99 -5.57 -14.85 2.21
C PRO A 99 -6.86 -15.12 2.98
N ASP A 100 -6.80 -15.17 4.29
CA ASP A 100 -7.93 -15.43 5.19
C ASP A 100 -8.29 -14.24 6.05
N PHE A 101 -9.50 -14.29 6.59
CA PHE A 101 -10.01 -13.31 7.53
C PHE A 101 -9.39 -13.52 8.92
N LYS A 102 -8.36 -12.73 9.24
CA LYS A 102 -7.66 -12.75 10.54
C LYS A 102 -8.30 -11.76 11.49
N PHE A 103 -9.26 -12.20 12.30
CA PHE A 103 -9.83 -11.39 13.37
C PHE A 103 -9.92 -12.22 14.66
N PRO A 104 -9.30 -11.76 15.75
CA PRO A 104 -9.10 -12.59 16.95
C PRO A 104 -10.40 -12.98 17.68
N PHE A 105 -11.44 -12.17 17.54
CA PHE A 105 -12.69 -12.33 18.31
C PHE A 105 -13.80 -13.07 17.55
N LEU A 106 -13.55 -13.56 16.31
CA LEU A 106 -14.57 -14.24 15.52
C LEU A 106 -14.33 -15.74 15.41
N SER A 107 -15.44 -16.51 15.39
CA SER A 107 -15.39 -17.96 15.27
C SER A 107 -14.77 -18.40 13.93
N SER A 108 -14.14 -19.59 13.91
CA SER A 108 -13.53 -20.17 12.72
C SER A 108 -14.56 -20.36 11.57
N LYS A 109 -15.80 -20.75 11.93
CA LYS A 109 -16.89 -20.93 10.94
C LYS A 109 -17.25 -19.62 10.24
N PHE A 110 -17.26 -18.50 10.98
CA PHE A 110 -17.53 -17.18 10.38
C PHE A 110 -16.39 -16.73 9.47
N ARG A 111 -15.13 -16.93 9.93
CA ARG A 111 -13.94 -16.58 9.15
C ARG A 111 -13.90 -17.28 7.79
N GLN A 112 -14.17 -18.60 7.77
CA GLN A 112 -14.23 -19.39 6.54
C GLN A 112 -15.36 -18.94 5.60
N LYS A 113 -16.53 -18.56 6.15
CA LYS A 113 -17.66 -18.09 5.36
C LYS A 113 -17.47 -16.69 4.78
N ALA A 114 -16.71 -15.85 5.48
CA ALA A 114 -16.47 -14.47 5.06
C ALA A 114 -15.61 -14.37 3.80
N GLN A 115 -14.67 -15.31 3.59
CA GLN A 115 -13.73 -15.32 2.45
C GLN A 115 -13.04 -13.95 2.25
N ALA A 116 -12.72 -13.29 3.35
CA ALA A 116 -12.08 -11.99 3.33
C ALA A 116 -10.56 -12.13 3.44
N THR A 117 -9.84 -11.25 2.80
CA THR A 117 -8.40 -11.05 3.01
C THR A 117 -8.17 -10.02 4.10
N SER A 118 -7.13 -10.23 4.89
CA SER A 118 -6.68 -9.29 5.93
C SER A 118 -5.35 -8.69 5.54
N GLU A 119 -5.24 -7.38 5.62
CA GLU A 119 -4.04 -6.64 5.26
C GLU A 119 -3.62 -5.76 6.44
N VAL A 120 -2.37 -5.85 6.84
CA VAL A 120 -1.74 -4.97 7.82
C VAL A 120 -0.53 -4.34 7.17
N SER A 121 -0.40 -3.03 7.27
CA SER A 121 0.78 -2.33 6.77
C SER A 121 1.27 -1.27 7.75
N LEU A 122 2.57 -0.99 7.68
CA LEU A 122 3.25 0.06 8.40
C LEU A 122 4.13 0.82 7.43
N MET A 123 4.02 2.14 7.43
CA MET A 123 4.84 3.05 6.63
C MET A 123 5.49 4.09 7.52
N PHE A 124 6.75 4.36 7.27
CA PHE A 124 7.47 5.52 7.77
C PHE A 124 7.92 6.36 6.57
N ASP A 125 7.63 7.64 6.62
CA ASP A 125 8.02 8.63 5.63
C ASP A 125 8.75 9.79 6.32
N SER A 126 9.85 10.22 5.74
CA SER A 126 10.70 11.28 6.22
C SER A 126 10.98 12.25 5.11
N GLN A 127 10.56 13.48 5.27
CA GLN A 127 10.74 14.58 4.32
C GLN A 127 11.53 15.70 4.98
N ASP A 128 12.66 16.05 4.39
CA ASP A 128 13.50 17.18 4.76
C ASP A 128 13.43 18.21 3.64
N ARG A 129 12.76 19.33 3.93
CA ARG A 129 12.63 20.49 3.06
C ARG A 129 13.31 21.70 3.68
N PRO A 130 13.68 22.71 2.88
CA PRO A 130 14.24 23.96 3.41
C PRO A 130 13.31 24.66 4.39
N GLU A 131 11.99 24.50 4.22
CA GLU A 131 10.98 25.16 5.04
C GLU A 131 10.66 24.40 6.32
N PHE A 132 10.68 23.06 6.27
CA PHE A 132 10.33 22.19 7.41
C PHE A 132 10.85 20.77 7.24
N HIS A 133 11.00 20.09 8.35
CA HIS A 133 11.19 18.64 8.37
C HIS A 133 9.90 17.98 8.85
N ARG A 134 9.45 16.95 8.13
CA ARG A 134 8.24 16.20 8.45
C ARG A 134 8.54 14.71 8.53
N ARG A 135 7.99 14.07 9.54
CA ARG A 135 8.04 12.62 9.74
C ARG A 135 6.62 12.11 9.86
N VAL A 136 6.29 11.09 9.11
CA VAL A 136 4.96 10.48 9.14
C VAL A 136 5.09 8.99 9.41
N VAL A 137 4.36 8.51 10.40
CA VAL A 137 4.18 7.07 10.64
C VAL A 137 2.73 6.73 10.36
N THR A 138 2.50 5.78 9.44
CA THR A 138 1.17 5.31 9.11
C THR A 138 1.06 3.83 9.41
N GLY A 139 0.02 3.45 10.14
CA GLY A 139 -0.33 2.06 10.39
C GLY A 139 -1.74 1.77 9.91
N THR A 140 -1.93 0.73 9.09
CA THR A 140 -3.25 0.37 8.57
C THR A 140 -3.60 -1.06 8.88
N TRP A 141 -4.88 -1.29 9.16
CA TRP A 141 -5.47 -2.62 9.25
C TRP A 141 -6.75 -2.65 8.43
N ARG A 142 -6.75 -3.49 7.39
CA ARG A 142 -7.76 -3.48 6.35
C ARG A 142 -8.29 -4.87 6.08
N TYR A 143 -9.60 -4.94 5.76
CA TYR A 143 -10.23 -6.16 5.25
C TYR A 143 -10.82 -5.91 3.88
N ARG A 144 -10.69 -6.91 3.00
CA ARG A 144 -11.31 -6.91 1.68
C ARG A 144 -12.00 -8.24 1.44
N TRP A 145 -13.19 -8.19 0.90
CA TRP A 145 -13.89 -9.38 0.42
C TRP A 145 -14.68 -9.10 -0.83
N ASN A 146 -14.84 -10.13 -1.65
CA ASN A 146 -15.50 -10.08 -2.92
C ASN A 146 -16.69 -11.06 -2.90
N ARG A 147 -17.84 -10.65 -3.41
CA ARG A 147 -19.03 -11.49 -3.55
C ARG A 147 -19.53 -11.52 -4.99
N MET A 148 -20.30 -12.58 -5.33
CA MET A 148 -20.92 -12.77 -6.64
C MET A 148 -19.94 -12.63 -7.80
N SER A 149 -18.97 -13.55 -7.89
CA SER A 149 -17.98 -13.56 -8.98
C SER A 149 -17.26 -12.22 -9.14
N ARG A 150 -16.88 -11.60 -8.02
CA ARG A 150 -16.17 -10.31 -7.96
C ARG A 150 -16.97 -9.09 -8.41
N LYS A 151 -18.28 -9.21 -8.67
CA LYS A 151 -19.12 -8.05 -9.00
C LYS A 151 -19.32 -7.09 -7.82
N ARG A 152 -19.27 -7.61 -6.59
CA ARG A 152 -19.42 -6.82 -5.36
C ARG A 152 -18.13 -6.92 -4.57
N GLN A 153 -17.49 -5.77 -4.37
CA GLN A 153 -16.28 -5.65 -3.58
C GLN A 153 -16.58 -4.80 -2.34
N HIS A 154 -16.11 -5.27 -1.21
CA HIS A 154 -16.20 -4.57 0.06
C HIS A 154 -14.79 -4.37 0.58
N LYS A 155 -14.51 -3.18 1.08
CA LYS A 155 -13.27 -2.81 1.74
C LYS A 155 -13.62 -2.13 3.05
N VAL A 156 -13.09 -2.65 4.14
CA VAL A 156 -13.19 -2.02 5.48
C VAL A 156 -11.78 -1.64 5.90
N ASP A 157 -11.56 -0.37 6.11
CA ASP A 157 -10.40 0.14 6.81
C ASP A 157 -10.79 0.18 8.30
N LEU A 158 -10.40 -0.89 9.04
CA LEU A 158 -10.72 -1.02 10.46
C LEU A 158 -9.92 -0.03 11.29
N LEU A 159 -8.68 0.21 10.88
CA LEU A 159 -7.77 1.13 11.52
C LEU A 159 -6.88 1.75 10.46
N ASP A 160 -6.79 3.06 10.44
CA ASP A 160 -5.86 3.86 9.66
C ASP A 160 -5.35 4.96 10.59
N LEU A 161 -4.15 4.74 11.14
CA LEU A 161 -3.48 5.63 12.06
C LEU A 161 -2.40 6.40 11.32
N ASN A 162 -2.45 7.72 11.43
CA ASN A 162 -1.43 8.58 10.87
C ASN A 162 -0.90 9.50 11.98
N TYR A 163 0.37 9.35 12.31
CA TYR A 163 1.08 10.22 13.22
C TYR A 163 2.05 11.09 12.42
N VAL A 164 1.77 12.39 12.40
CA VAL A 164 2.60 13.42 11.76
C VAL A 164 3.40 14.12 12.84
N PHE A 165 4.71 14.16 12.70
CA PHE A 165 5.63 14.83 13.58
C PHE A 165 6.47 15.84 12.80
N MET A 166 6.51 17.08 13.29
CA MET A 166 7.25 18.20 12.69
C MET A 166 8.45 18.57 13.60
N PRO A 167 9.61 17.89 13.44
CA PRO A 167 10.75 18.11 14.32
C PRO A 167 11.36 19.50 14.18
N TRP A 168 11.24 20.11 13.02
CA TRP A 168 11.81 21.41 12.76
C TRP A 168 10.99 22.18 11.72
N ILE A 169 10.84 23.47 11.94
CA ILE A 169 10.23 24.45 11.02
C ILE A 169 11.13 25.67 10.98
N SER A 170 11.47 26.14 9.79
CA SER A 170 12.26 27.34 9.57
C SER A 170 11.63 28.56 10.22
N GLU A 171 12.43 29.42 10.85
CA GLU A 171 11.94 30.68 11.43
C GLU A 171 11.37 31.62 10.37
N THR A 172 11.98 31.66 9.19
CA THR A 172 11.50 32.46 8.05
C THR A 172 10.12 32.02 7.63
N PHE A 173 9.93 30.69 7.47
CA PHE A 173 8.62 30.12 7.11
C PHE A 173 7.58 30.37 8.20
N ARG A 174 7.95 30.19 9.47
CA ARG A 174 7.08 30.43 10.62
C ARG A 174 6.56 31.86 10.64
N LYS A 175 7.46 32.85 10.53
CA LYS A 175 7.11 34.29 10.56
C LYS A 175 6.26 34.71 9.39
N LEU A 176 6.58 34.22 8.17
CA LEU A 176 5.89 34.68 6.96
C LEU A 176 4.52 34.02 6.76
N TYR A 177 4.35 32.79 7.22
CA TYR A 177 3.15 31.99 6.89
C TYR A 177 2.34 31.51 8.08
N LEU A 178 2.95 31.33 9.25
CA LEU A 178 2.27 30.77 10.40
C LEU A 178 1.93 31.80 11.49
N GLU A 179 2.72 32.85 11.64
CA GLU A 179 2.57 33.87 12.70
C GLU A 179 2.01 35.19 12.17
N ASP A 180 1.85 35.34 10.85
CA ASP A 180 1.30 36.56 10.24
C ASP A 180 -0.17 36.75 10.68
N PRO A 181 -0.48 37.85 11.41
CA PRO A 181 -1.85 38.13 11.85
C PRO A 181 -2.85 38.38 10.73
N GLU A 182 -2.36 38.81 9.56
CA GLU A 182 -3.17 39.03 8.36
C GLU A 182 -3.40 37.76 7.55
N SER A 183 -2.63 36.71 7.81
CA SER A 183 -2.80 35.40 7.19
C SER A 183 -4.13 34.78 7.65
N ARG A 184 -5.14 34.89 6.79
CA ARG A 184 -6.48 34.34 7.00
C ARG A 184 -6.57 32.80 7.00
N ASN A 185 -5.43 32.13 6.91
CA ASN A 185 -5.37 30.67 6.76
C ASN A 185 -5.03 29.97 8.07
N ALA A 186 -5.95 30.02 9.04
CA ALA A 186 -5.87 29.19 10.25
C ALA A 186 -5.64 27.69 9.90
N ILE A 187 -6.16 27.21 8.77
CA ILE A 187 -5.99 25.84 8.28
C ILE A 187 -4.52 25.55 7.95
N LEU A 188 -3.76 26.52 7.42
CA LEU A 188 -2.35 26.35 7.11
C LEU A 188 -1.55 26.05 8.37
N ARG A 189 -1.82 26.73 9.47
CA ARG A 189 -1.14 26.55 10.75
C ARG A 189 -1.29 25.11 11.28
N TYR A 190 -2.49 24.55 11.21
CA TYR A 190 -2.74 23.18 11.67
C TYR A 190 -2.01 22.13 10.85
N ASN A 191 -1.71 22.39 9.57
CA ASN A 191 -0.97 21.45 8.71
C ASN A 191 0.50 21.31 9.10
N TYR A 192 1.03 22.24 9.91
CA TYR A 192 2.43 22.26 10.36
C TYR A 192 2.58 21.98 11.86
N GLU A 193 1.57 21.39 12.47
CA GLU A 193 1.61 20.91 13.85
C GLU A 193 1.77 19.38 13.90
N ASN A 194 2.10 18.88 15.08
CA ASN A 194 2.11 17.45 15.32
C ASN A 194 0.66 16.94 15.36
N LEU A 195 0.33 15.98 14.49
CA LEU A 195 -1.03 15.50 14.33
C LEU A 195 -1.09 13.99 14.56
N PHE A 196 -2.08 13.57 15.32
CA PHE A 196 -2.48 12.18 15.39
C PHE A 196 -3.88 12.03 14.78
N ILE A 197 -3.95 11.33 13.65
CA ILE A 197 -5.17 11.17 12.88
C ILE A 197 -5.54 9.71 12.87
N MET A 198 -6.70 9.38 13.38
CA MET A 198 -7.29 8.04 13.30
C MET A 198 -8.50 8.09 12.38
N LYS A 199 -8.50 7.21 11.41
CA LYS A 199 -9.58 7.06 10.43
C LYS A 199 -10.08 5.62 10.43
N TRP A 200 -11.33 5.45 10.09
CA TRP A 200 -11.98 4.18 9.78
C TRP A 200 -12.92 4.39 8.61
N GLY A 201 -13.09 3.38 7.82
CA GLY A 201 -13.85 3.57 6.60
C GLY A 201 -14.42 2.27 6.05
N TYR A 202 -15.49 2.43 5.29
CA TYR A 202 -16.09 1.36 4.52
C TYR A 202 -16.30 1.82 3.08
N ASN A 203 -15.84 1.02 2.13
CA ASN A 203 -16.04 1.26 0.71
C ASN A 203 -16.75 0.06 0.10
N PHE A 204 -17.77 0.34 -0.70
CA PHE A 204 -18.51 -0.64 -1.49
C PHE A 204 -18.40 -0.30 -2.97
N THR A 205 -17.95 -1.27 -3.75
CA THR A 205 -17.89 -1.14 -5.20
C THR A 205 -18.75 -2.20 -5.87
N TYR A 206 -19.59 -1.77 -6.77
CA TYR A 206 -20.37 -2.66 -7.63
C TYR A 206 -19.95 -2.48 -9.09
N SER A 207 -19.58 -3.60 -9.74
CA SER A 207 -19.27 -3.62 -11.18
C SER A 207 -20.32 -4.42 -11.91
N SER A 208 -20.98 -3.83 -12.88
CA SER A 208 -21.95 -4.51 -13.73
C SER A 208 -21.30 -5.43 -14.76
N GLN A 209 -20.02 -5.14 -15.10
CA GLN A 209 -19.26 -5.97 -16.04
C GLN A 209 -18.59 -7.14 -15.31
N PRO A 210 -18.61 -8.37 -15.88
CA PRO A 210 -17.81 -9.46 -15.34
C PRO A 210 -16.32 -9.11 -15.52
N LEU A 211 -15.53 -9.25 -14.45
CA LEU A 211 -14.09 -9.02 -14.45
C LEU A 211 -13.29 -10.04 -15.31
N ASN A 212 -13.95 -11.06 -15.80
CA ASN A 212 -13.38 -11.97 -16.77
C ASN A 212 -13.94 -11.60 -18.15
N GLY A 213 -13.18 -10.81 -18.89
CA GLY A 213 -13.28 -10.78 -20.33
C GLY A 213 -12.85 -12.13 -20.90
N ALA A 214 -13.65 -13.17 -20.72
CA ALA A 214 -13.61 -14.29 -21.62
C ALA A 214 -14.18 -13.74 -22.95
N ALA A 215 -13.28 -13.40 -23.86
CA ALA A 215 -13.66 -13.26 -25.26
C ALA A 215 -14.33 -14.54 -25.64
N SER A 216 -15.65 -14.51 -25.75
CA SER A 216 -16.41 -15.52 -26.50
C SER A 216 -16.11 -15.23 -27.96
N ASN A 217 -15.23 -16.01 -28.54
CA ASN A 217 -15.28 -16.28 -29.96
C ASN A 217 -16.24 -17.46 -30.20
#